data_37d1a2e43abf6289bfc3994fe8b91b67
#
_entry.id   37d1a2e43abf6289bfc3994fe8b91b67
#
_cell.length_a   1.000
_cell.length_b   1.000
_cell.length_c   1.000
_cell.angle_alpha   90.00
_cell.angle_beta   90.00
_cell.angle_gamma   90.00
#
_symmetry.space_group_name_H-M   'P 1'
#
loop_
_entity.id
_entity.type
_entity.pdbx_description
1 polymer ?
#
loop_
_entity_poly.entity_id
_entity_poly.type
_entity_poly.pdbx_seq_one_letter_code
_entity_poly.pdbx_strand_id
1 'polypeptide(L)'
;MRAHRVLDELQLKNYCKTSGKTRLHVLVPVAGKYTFAQVRRFGKLLTARISADMPALATMQHRVVKRRGKVYLDYMRNAVGQTTTAPYSLRPWPGATVSTPLEWPERGSAARAIHDQDHFQTAQGQGRPAKANAQPRHRPGWRNRQP
;
A
#
# COMPACT_ATOMS: atom_id res chain seq x y z
N MET A 1 -1.34 -14.76 -1.39
CA MET A 1 -0.16 -14.16 -0.69
C MET A 1 -0.20 -14.53 0.79
N ARG A 2 0.96 -14.82 1.45
CA ARG A 2 0.94 -15.30 2.84
C ARG A 2 0.30 -14.29 3.82
N ALA A 3 0.62 -13.00 3.67
CA ALA A 3 0.06 -11.95 4.52
C ALA A 3 -1.48 -11.93 4.52
N HIS A 4 -2.09 -12.00 3.34
CA HIS A 4 -3.55 -12.09 3.20
C HIS A 4 -4.10 -13.32 3.94
N ARG A 5 -3.51 -14.48 3.69
CA ARG A 5 -3.97 -15.73 4.31
C ARG A 5 -3.91 -15.69 5.84
N VAL A 6 -2.83 -15.15 6.42
CA VAL A 6 -2.72 -14.99 7.88
C VAL A 6 -3.75 -14.00 8.42
N LEU A 7 -4.05 -12.93 7.69
CA LEU A 7 -5.08 -11.96 8.10
C LEU A 7 -6.50 -12.56 8.00
N ASP A 8 -6.76 -13.37 6.99
CA ASP A 8 -8.03 -14.08 6.84
C ASP A 8 -8.22 -15.15 7.94
N GLU A 9 -7.16 -15.90 8.28
CA GLU A 9 -7.16 -16.82 9.42
C GLU A 9 -7.53 -16.11 10.74
N LEU A 10 -7.13 -14.84 10.87
CA LEU A 10 -7.48 -13.97 12.01
C LEU A 10 -8.83 -13.26 11.84
N GLN A 11 -9.57 -13.53 10.78
CA GLN A 11 -10.85 -12.89 10.43
C GLN A 11 -10.74 -11.35 10.33
N LEU A 12 -9.58 -10.84 9.94
CA LEU A 12 -9.33 -9.42 9.79
C LEU A 12 -9.53 -8.96 8.34
N LYS A 13 -10.47 -8.03 8.16
CA LYS A 13 -10.64 -7.34 6.87
C LYS A 13 -9.30 -6.73 6.45
N ASN A 14 -8.90 -6.98 5.23
CA ASN A 14 -7.62 -6.50 4.76
C ASN A 14 -7.67 -6.16 3.26
N TYR A 15 -6.89 -5.17 2.86
CA TYR A 15 -6.82 -4.65 1.51
C TYR A 15 -5.36 -4.53 1.09
N CYS A 16 -5.11 -4.52 -0.19
CA CYS A 16 -3.76 -4.25 -0.69
C CYS A 16 -3.75 -3.18 -1.78
N LYS A 17 -2.60 -2.55 -1.92
CA LYS A 17 -2.33 -1.61 -3.02
C LYS A 17 -0.85 -1.59 -3.35
N THR A 18 -0.51 -1.18 -4.56
CA THR A 18 0.89 -0.87 -4.90
C THR A 18 1.34 0.41 -4.18
N SER A 19 2.63 0.55 -3.99
CA SER A 19 3.21 1.83 -3.54
C SER A 19 3.41 2.83 -4.68
N GLY A 20 3.12 2.41 -5.92
CA GLY A 20 3.52 3.13 -7.12
C GLY A 20 5.04 3.15 -7.33
N LYS A 21 5.78 2.20 -6.75
CA LYS A 21 7.20 1.96 -6.96
C LYS A 21 7.47 0.46 -6.95
N THR A 22 8.10 -0.07 -5.94
CA THR A 22 8.54 -1.48 -5.87
C THR A 22 7.95 -2.22 -4.66
N ARG A 23 6.91 -1.68 -4.03
CA ARG A 23 6.37 -2.24 -2.79
C ARG A 23 4.87 -2.45 -2.87
N LEU A 24 4.40 -3.40 -2.09
CA LEU A 24 2.99 -3.62 -1.80
C LEU A 24 2.69 -3.12 -0.39
N HIS A 25 1.58 -2.41 -0.23
CA HIS A 25 1.05 -2.03 1.07
C HIS A 25 -0.14 -2.93 1.39
N VAL A 26 -0.14 -3.51 2.58
CA VAL A 26 -1.27 -4.23 3.14
C VAL A 26 -1.92 -3.35 4.20
N LEU A 27 -3.21 -3.13 4.09
CA LEU A 27 -4.00 -2.21 4.92
C LEU A 27 -5.01 -3.01 5.72
N VAL A 28 -5.01 -2.84 7.04
CA VAL A 28 -5.97 -3.45 7.96
C VAL A 28 -6.74 -2.33 8.66
N PRO A 29 -8.05 -2.16 8.41
CA PRO A 29 -8.86 -1.15 9.06
C PRO A 29 -8.97 -1.44 10.56
N VAL A 30 -8.61 -0.48 11.38
CA VAL A 30 -8.66 -0.59 12.85
C VAL A 30 -9.69 0.37 13.49
N ALA A 31 -10.45 1.09 12.67
CA ALA A 31 -11.55 1.96 13.05
C ALA A 31 -11.21 2.99 14.15
N GLY A 32 -9.94 3.41 14.27
CA GLY A 32 -9.51 4.39 15.27
C GLY A 32 -9.54 3.89 16.72
N LYS A 33 -9.79 2.59 16.95
CA LYS A 33 -9.96 2.01 18.30
C LYS A 33 -8.65 1.71 19.05
N TYR A 34 -7.52 1.83 18.38
CA TYR A 34 -6.22 1.43 18.90
C TYR A 34 -5.21 2.56 18.79
N THR A 35 -4.31 2.63 19.76
CA THR A 35 -3.19 3.56 19.72
C THR A 35 -2.15 3.15 18.66
N PHE A 36 -1.34 4.08 18.21
CA PHE A 36 -0.22 3.78 17.30
C PHE A 36 0.74 2.71 17.87
N ALA A 37 0.97 2.72 19.18
CA ALA A 37 1.81 1.71 19.83
C ALA A 37 1.21 0.30 19.73
N GLN A 38 -0.11 0.17 19.93
CA GLN A 38 -0.82 -1.10 19.79
C GLN A 38 -0.81 -1.60 18.34
N VAL A 39 -1.12 -0.73 17.37
CA VAL A 39 -1.10 -1.08 15.93
C VAL A 39 0.33 -1.47 15.50
N ARG A 40 1.35 -0.76 15.96
CA ARG A 40 2.74 -1.11 15.67
C ARG A 40 3.14 -2.46 16.26
N ARG A 41 2.72 -2.76 17.50
CA ARG A 41 2.94 -4.07 18.14
C ARG A 41 2.26 -5.18 17.35
N PHE A 42 1.01 -4.99 16.97
CA PHE A 42 0.28 -5.94 16.10
C PHE A 42 1.02 -6.17 14.78
N GLY A 43 1.41 -5.10 14.08
CA GLY A 43 2.17 -5.19 12.83
C GLY A 43 3.50 -5.94 13.01
N LYS A 44 4.21 -5.74 14.13
CA LYS A 44 5.42 -6.49 14.47
C LYS A 44 5.16 -7.99 14.64
N LEU A 45 4.11 -8.36 15.35
CA LEU A 45 3.73 -9.79 15.56
C LEU A 45 3.31 -10.44 14.23
N LEU A 46 2.48 -9.75 13.45
CA LEU A 46 2.05 -10.22 12.13
C LEU A 46 3.24 -10.46 11.18
N THR A 47 4.15 -9.49 11.08
CA THR A 47 5.33 -9.62 10.22
C THR A 47 6.31 -10.68 10.72
N ALA A 48 6.43 -10.87 12.04
CA ALA A 48 7.22 -11.95 12.63
C ALA A 48 6.65 -13.32 12.25
N ARG A 49 5.34 -13.51 12.35
CA ARG A 49 4.66 -14.75 11.93
C ARG A 49 4.88 -15.02 10.45
N ILE A 50 4.67 -14.03 9.58
CA ILE A 50 4.89 -14.19 8.13
C ILE A 50 6.35 -14.51 7.81
N SER A 51 7.30 -13.86 8.49
CA SER A 51 8.74 -14.12 8.30
C SER A 51 9.14 -15.52 8.75
N ALA A 52 8.55 -16.03 9.84
CA ALA A 52 8.78 -17.39 10.32
C ALA A 52 8.23 -18.45 9.36
N ASP A 53 7.07 -18.18 8.75
CA ASP A 53 6.46 -19.07 7.75
C ASP A 53 7.21 -19.10 6.41
N MET A 54 7.99 -18.08 6.11
CA MET A 54 8.72 -17.93 4.83
C MET A 54 10.17 -17.42 5.04
N PRO A 55 11.00 -18.11 5.80
CA PRO A 55 12.32 -17.60 6.20
C PRO A 55 13.29 -17.42 5.02
N ALA A 56 13.10 -18.15 3.92
CA ALA A 56 13.88 -17.99 2.71
C ALA A 56 13.51 -16.73 1.90
N LEU A 57 12.26 -16.28 1.97
CA LEU A 57 11.71 -15.21 1.10
C LEU A 57 11.49 -13.89 1.80
N ALA A 58 11.24 -13.89 3.11
CA ALA A 58 10.87 -12.70 3.86
C ALA A 58 11.81 -12.44 5.05
N THR A 59 11.93 -11.16 5.42
CA THR A 59 12.76 -10.75 6.54
C THR A 59 12.24 -9.47 7.20
N MET A 60 12.48 -9.34 8.49
CA MET A 60 12.24 -8.10 9.25
C MET A 60 13.50 -7.25 9.39
N GLN A 61 14.61 -7.61 8.73
CA GLN A 61 15.88 -6.89 8.81
C GLN A 61 15.79 -5.50 8.16
N HIS A 62 15.95 -4.47 8.99
CA HIS A 62 15.88 -3.07 8.53
C HIS A 62 17.04 -2.71 7.58
N ARG A 63 18.26 -3.15 7.88
CA ARG A 63 19.46 -2.85 7.09
C ARG A 63 19.44 -3.61 5.76
N VAL A 64 19.50 -2.88 4.65
CA VAL A 64 19.41 -3.45 3.27
C VAL A 64 20.43 -4.57 3.04
N VAL A 65 21.70 -4.35 3.41
CA VAL A 65 22.79 -5.32 3.25
C VAL A 65 22.48 -6.67 3.94
N LYS A 66 21.75 -6.64 5.06
CA LYS A 66 21.40 -7.86 5.80
C LYS A 66 20.18 -8.61 5.25
N ARG A 67 19.47 -8.05 4.27
CA ARG A 67 18.24 -8.66 3.70
C ARG A 67 18.56 -9.82 2.76
N ARG A 68 19.74 -9.85 2.17
CA ARG A 68 20.21 -10.95 1.28
C ARG A 68 19.18 -11.30 0.19
N GLY A 69 18.64 -10.30 -0.51
CA GLY A 69 17.63 -10.48 -1.56
C GLY A 69 16.20 -10.78 -1.06
N LYS A 70 15.97 -10.89 0.25
CA LYS A 70 14.64 -11.18 0.81
C LYS A 70 13.73 -9.95 0.81
N VAL A 71 12.43 -10.20 0.74
CA VAL A 71 11.40 -9.17 0.87
C VAL A 71 11.37 -8.64 2.30
N TYR A 72 11.54 -7.33 2.45
CA TYR A 72 11.45 -6.67 3.75
C TYR A 72 10.00 -6.44 4.16
N LEU A 73 9.64 -6.96 5.33
CA LEU A 73 8.34 -6.75 5.96
C LEU A 73 8.41 -5.55 6.90
N ASP A 74 7.85 -4.41 6.45
CA ASP A 74 7.91 -3.15 7.17
C ASP A 74 6.66 -2.93 8.03
N TYR A 75 6.80 -3.06 9.33
CA TYR A 75 5.77 -2.70 10.32
C TYR A 75 6.00 -1.33 10.97
N MET A 76 7.15 -0.72 10.73
CA MET A 76 7.58 0.51 11.44
C MET A 76 6.79 1.74 10.99
N ARG A 77 6.11 1.66 9.83
CA ARG A 77 5.26 2.75 9.34
C ARG A 77 4.01 3.00 10.17
N ASN A 78 3.66 2.07 11.08
CA ASN A 78 2.55 2.24 12.03
C ASN A 78 3.01 3.05 13.26
N ALA A 79 3.40 4.30 13.07
CA ALA A 79 3.87 5.19 14.14
C ALA A 79 3.42 6.63 13.88
N VAL A 80 3.38 7.42 14.93
CA VAL A 80 3.07 8.86 14.85
C VAL A 80 4.05 9.54 13.88
N GLY A 81 3.56 10.44 13.06
CA GLY A 81 4.35 11.19 12.09
C GLY A 81 4.82 10.38 10.86
N GLN A 82 4.47 9.10 10.78
CA GLN A 82 4.78 8.30 9.57
C GLN A 82 3.70 8.49 8.50
N THR A 83 4.17 8.69 7.28
CA THR A 83 3.29 8.86 6.12
C THR A 83 3.31 7.62 5.23
N THR A 84 2.20 7.37 4.55
CA THR A 84 2.12 6.39 3.47
C THR A 84 1.48 7.02 2.25
N THR A 85 1.87 6.56 1.07
CA THR A 85 1.28 7.05 -0.18
C THR A 85 -0.21 6.74 -0.19
N ALA A 86 -1.05 7.74 -0.45
CA ALA A 86 -2.49 7.52 -0.60
C ALA A 86 -2.80 6.71 -1.89
N PRO A 87 -3.94 6.00 -1.94
CA PRO A 87 -4.43 5.44 -3.18
C PRO A 87 -4.53 6.51 -4.28
N TYR A 88 -4.23 6.11 -5.51
CA TYR A 88 -4.26 6.96 -6.71
C TYR A 88 -3.29 8.15 -6.72
N SER A 89 -2.35 8.20 -5.76
CA SER A 89 -1.29 9.21 -5.79
C SER A 89 -0.30 8.92 -6.90
N LEU A 90 -0.01 9.95 -7.69
CA LEU A 90 1.09 9.96 -8.65
C LEU A 90 2.43 9.98 -7.91
N ARG A 91 3.41 9.24 -8.41
CA ARG A 91 4.75 9.18 -7.82
C ARG A 91 5.76 9.91 -8.70
N PRO A 92 6.65 10.71 -8.13
CA PRO A 92 7.76 11.33 -8.86
C PRO A 92 8.83 10.27 -9.17
N TRP A 93 8.50 9.36 -10.08
CA TRP A 93 9.34 8.26 -10.51
C TRP A 93 9.28 8.14 -12.04
N PRO A 94 10.34 7.67 -12.72
CA PRO A 94 10.27 7.42 -14.16
C PRO A 94 9.04 6.62 -14.54
N GLY A 95 8.28 7.08 -15.52
CA GLY A 95 7.00 6.52 -15.91
C GLY A 95 5.79 7.05 -15.13
N ALA A 96 5.97 8.02 -14.20
CA ALA A 96 4.89 8.66 -13.45
C ALA A 96 3.89 7.64 -12.86
N THR A 97 4.41 6.64 -12.18
CA THR A 97 3.64 5.51 -11.64
C THR A 97 2.63 5.95 -10.60
N VAL A 98 1.54 5.20 -10.45
CA VAL A 98 0.44 5.49 -9.51
C VAL A 98 0.33 4.40 -8.44
N SER A 99 0.03 4.81 -7.21
CA SER A 99 -0.30 3.89 -6.12
C SER A 99 -1.71 3.35 -6.34
N THR A 100 -1.85 2.10 -6.78
CA THR A 100 -3.12 1.52 -7.24
C THR A 100 -3.64 0.49 -6.25
N PRO A 101 -4.91 0.58 -5.78
CA PRO A 101 -5.58 -0.50 -5.08
C PRO A 101 -5.64 -1.75 -5.95
N LEU A 102 -5.54 -2.92 -5.31
CA LEU A 102 -5.57 -4.21 -5.97
C LEU A 102 -6.55 -5.14 -5.26
N GLU A 103 -7.16 -6.03 -6.02
CA GLU A 103 -7.88 -7.16 -5.45
C GLU A 103 -6.93 -8.33 -5.18
N TRP A 104 -7.22 -9.10 -4.12
CA TRP A 104 -6.35 -10.20 -3.74
C TRP A 104 -6.28 -11.36 -4.76
N PRO A 105 -7.30 -11.67 -5.56
CA PRO A 105 -7.23 -12.67 -6.64
C PRO A 105 -6.26 -12.30 -7.75
N GLU A 106 -6.01 -11.02 -8.01
CA GLU A 106 -5.09 -10.51 -9.03
C GLU A 106 -3.60 -10.77 -8.72
N ARG A 107 -3.32 -11.74 -7.87
CA ARG A 107 -1.99 -12.10 -7.33
C ARG A 107 -0.88 -12.30 -8.36
N GLY A 108 -1.22 -12.74 -9.56
CA GLY A 108 -0.26 -12.90 -10.66
C GLY A 108 0.15 -11.56 -11.28
N SER A 109 -0.80 -10.63 -11.36
CA SER A 109 -0.57 -9.28 -11.91
C SER A 109 0.06 -8.33 -10.88
N ALA A 110 -0.23 -8.46 -9.57
CA ALA A 110 0.38 -7.61 -8.55
C ALA A 110 1.89 -7.84 -8.41
N ALA A 111 2.36 -9.09 -8.48
CA ALA A 111 3.79 -9.38 -8.52
C ALA A 111 4.42 -8.89 -9.83
N ARG A 112 3.71 -8.99 -10.95
CA ARG A 112 4.13 -8.44 -12.24
C ARG A 112 4.03 -6.91 -12.26
N ALA A 113 2.97 -6.29 -11.75
CA ALA A 113 2.83 -4.83 -11.64
C ALA A 113 3.88 -4.18 -10.73
N ILE A 114 4.53 -4.93 -9.85
CA ILE A 114 5.70 -4.48 -9.09
C ILE A 114 6.98 -4.60 -9.95
N HIS A 115 7.05 -5.54 -10.88
CA HIS A 115 8.20 -5.79 -11.75
C HIS A 115 8.05 -5.23 -13.16
N ASP A 116 6.84 -5.16 -13.70
CA ASP A 116 6.57 -4.71 -15.07
C ASP A 116 6.18 -3.23 -15.10
N GLN A 117 7.13 -2.40 -15.44
CA GLN A 117 6.85 -1.04 -15.91
C GLN A 117 6.01 -1.05 -17.21
N ASP A 118 5.92 -2.19 -17.89
CA ASP A 118 5.20 -2.34 -19.16
C ASP A 118 3.68 -2.42 -19.01
N HIS A 119 3.15 -2.89 -17.88
CA HIS A 119 1.69 -2.94 -17.66
C HIS A 119 1.06 -1.55 -17.52
N PHE A 120 1.84 -0.54 -17.16
CA PHE A 120 1.35 0.84 -17.10
C PHE A 120 1.19 1.46 -18.50
N GLN A 121 2.01 1.04 -19.46
CA GLN A 121 1.87 1.46 -20.85
C GLN A 121 0.63 0.83 -21.50
N THR A 122 0.26 -0.39 -21.13
CA THR A 122 -0.93 -1.07 -21.68
C THR A 122 -2.23 -0.43 -21.18
N ALA A 123 -2.27 0.04 -19.93
CA ALA A 123 -3.44 0.76 -19.40
C ALA A 123 -3.61 2.16 -20.03
N GLN A 124 -2.52 2.79 -20.48
CA GLN A 124 -2.58 4.05 -21.25
C GLN A 124 -2.88 3.81 -22.74
N GLY A 125 -2.52 2.63 -23.28
CA GLY A 125 -2.74 2.28 -24.69
C GLY A 125 -4.17 1.82 -25.02
N GLN A 126 -4.98 1.47 -24.02
CA GLN A 126 -6.41 1.20 -24.21
C GLN A 126 -7.24 2.39 -23.74
N GLY A 127 -7.09 3.50 -24.46
CA GLY A 127 -7.83 4.72 -24.22
C GLY A 127 -9.34 4.50 -24.23
N ARG A 128 -9.92 4.26 -23.05
CA ARG A 128 -11.27 4.71 -22.78
C ARG A 128 -11.17 6.19 -22.43
N PRO A 129 -11.72 7.10 -23.21
CA PRO A 129 -11.79 8.49 -22.82
C PRO A 129 -12.58 8.55 -21.52
N ALA A 130 -11.92 8.96 -20.44
CA ALA A 130 -12.61 9.36 -19.23
C ALA A 130 -13.61 10.43 -19.64
N LYS A 131 -14.92 10.14 -19.55
CA LYS A 131 -15.95 11.15 -19.71
C LYS A 131 -15.69 12.22 -18.67
N ALA A 132 -15.09 13.31 -19.12
CA ALA A 132 -14.99 14.55 -18.37
C ALA A 132 -16.41 15.09 -18.17
N ASN A 133 -17.03 14.76 -17.07
CA ASN A 133 -18.20 15.42 -16.53
C ASN A 133 -18.10 15.47 -15.01
N ALA A 134 -17.08 16.17 -14.54
CA ALA A 134 -17.09 16.73 -13.19
C ALA A 134 -17.18 18.24 -13.34
N GLN A 135 -18.40 18.76 -13.36
CA GLN A 135 -18.62 20.18 -13.13
C GLN A 135 -17.99 20.57 -11.79
N PRO A 136 -17.26 21.68 -11.71
CA PRO A 136 -16.71 22.16 -10.46
C PRO A 136 -17.86 22.49 -9.51
N ARG A 137 -17.99 21.71 -8.44
CA ARG A 137 -18.91 22.06 -7.36
C ARG A 137 -18.43 23.36 -6.74
N HIS A 138 -19.25 24.40 -6.84
CA HIS A 138 -19.12 25.69 -6.20
C HIS A 138 -18.76 25.47 -4.72
N ARG A 139 -17.57 25.89 -4.29
CA ARG A 139 -17.22 26.00 -2.87
C ARG A 139 -17.99 27.21 -2.30
N PRO A 140 -18.81 27.07 -1.23
CA PRO A 140 -19.33 28.22 -0.53
C PRO A 140 -18.17 29.04 0.03
N GLY A 141 -18.21 30.36 -0.21
CA GLY A 141 -17.15 31.29 0.15
C GLY A 141 -16.85 31.31 1.64
N TRP A 142 -15.59 31.16 1.97
CA TRP A 142 -15.06 31.54 3.28
C TRP A 142 -15.08 33.05 3.39
N ARG A 143 -16.04 33.60 4.18
CA ARG A 143 -15.99 35.00 4.57
C ARG A 143 -14.94 35.15 5.65
N ASN A 144 -13.86 35.88 5.33
CA ASN A 144 -12.94 36.42 6.31
C ASN A 144 -13.74 37.27 7.32
N ARG A 145 -13.75 36.86 8.57
CA ARG A 145 -14.01 37.76 9.70
C ARG A 145 -12.67 38.11 10.28
N GLN A 146 -12.22 39.32 10.03
CA GLN A 146 -11.18 39.96 10.82
C GLN A 146 -11.84 40.62 12.04
N PRO A 147 -11.06 40.78 13.15
CA PRO A 147 -11.53 41.25 14.45
C PRO A 147 -12.04 42.69 14.45
#